data_4de27f1bd340fc6eb9215bf6c4c9f5cf
#
_entry.id   4de27f1bd340fc6eb9215bf6c4c9f5cf
#
_cell.length_a   1.000
_cell.length_b   1.000
_cell.length_c   1.000
_cell.angle_alpha   90.00
_cell.angle_beta   90.00
_cell.angle_gamma   90.00
#
_symmetry.space_group_name_H-M   'P 1'
#
loop_
_entity.id
_entity.type
_entity.pdbx_description
1 polymer ?
#
loop_
_entity_poly.entity_id
_entity_poly.type
_entity_poly.pdbx_seq_one_letter_code
_entity_poly.pdbx_strand_id
1 'polypeptide(L)'
;MKLWILGKTGLIVVTICTLSLYVLSFYFDLRIYDLLRLRRMGDELRVANATNATKKILFWNTMFGNETFYMGQGDIFQRCPVNDCVAMHERSYADQVEFDAVLFHGNELDVADLPATRSPRQWYVFVNLESPVNRPLTDHFYEDFFNLTMTYRLDSDVVWAYNIVRDARTGRIVAPTRDTNWTAFYNRSDDRAYENGDSALSKLIRGKKRPVAWFVSNCKAKSGRQNYVDELSRHISVDIYGRCGSRTCPVSEDCFARVAEPNYYFYLSFENSLCDDYVTEKLYNALRYNVVPIVYGGANYSLFAPPRSYINALDFDSPHQLADYLKRLINDPREYGRYFVWKRHFKIDSGTRQATCDLCKYLHEHKEPRAYSSLSDWYSRERCPSQEFLRHHDYVTGSVLRRGKD
;
A
#
# COMPACT_ATOMS: atom_id res chain seq x y z
N MET A 1 -11.54 75.73 59.86
CA MET A 1 -10.88 74.47 60.26
C MET A 1 -11.72 73.21 59.97
N LYS A 2 -13.06 73.21 60.02
CA LYS A 2 -13.92 72.02 59.78
C LYS A 2 -13.97 71.52 58.30
N LEU A 3 -13.87 72.40 57.30
CA LEU A 3 -13.93 71.97 55.88
C LEU A 3 -12.65 71.25 55.40
N TRP A 4 -11.51 71.48 56.01
CA TRP A 4 -10.24 70.86 55.61
C TRP A 4 -10.05 69.42 56.10
N ILE A 5 -10.72 69.05 57.20
CA ILE A 5 -10.74 67.73 57.78
C ILE A 5 -11.64 66.78 56.98
N LEU A 6 -12.79 67.30 56.46
CA LEU A 6 -13.70 66.52 55.62
C LEU A 6 -13.09 66.16 54.23
N GLY A 7 -12.24 67.02 53.67
CA GLY A 7 -11.53 66.73 52.43
C GLY A 7 -10.47 65.63 52.54
N LYS A 8 -9.74 65.58 53.65
CA LYS A 8 -8.71 64.54 53.91
C LYS A 8 -9.31 63.17 54.21
N THR A 9 -10.38 63.12 54.98
CA THR A 9 -11.11 61.87 55.25
C THR A 9 -11.79 61.29 54.03
N GLY A 10 -12.40 62.15 53.15
CA GLY A 10 -12.99 61.73 51.89
C GLY A 10 -11.94 61.15 50.93
N LEU A 11 -10.78 61.80 50.85
CA LEU A 11 -9.71 61.31 50.00
C LEU A 11 -9.14 59.96 50.47
N ILE A 12 -8.96 59.76 51.78
CA ILE A 12 -8.52 58.49 52.35
C ILE A 12 -9.51 57.36 52.09
N VAL A 13 -10.84 57.62 52.25
CA VAL A 13 -11.89 56.62 51.97
C VAL A 13 -11.91 56.22 50.51
N VAL A 14 -11.81 57.19 49.59
CA VAL A 14 -11.77 56.92 48.13
C VAL A 14 -10.53 56.08 47.78
N THR A 15 -9.37 56.40 48.36
CA THR A 15 -8.14 55.64 48.09
C THR A 15 -8.21 54.21 48.63
N ILE A 16 -8.79 54.00 49.82
CA ILE A 16 -8.97 52.65 50.38
C ILE A 16 -9.98 51.84 49.50
N CYS A 17 -11.10 52.44 49.06
CA CYS A 17 -12.04 51.78 48.18
C CYS A 17 -11.44 51.40 46.84
N THR A 18 -10.66 52.27 46.23
CA THR A 18 -9.96 51.99 44.95
C THR A 18 -8.90 50.89 45.10
N LEU A 19 -8.14 50.90 46.21
CA LEU A 19 -7.19 49.82 46.49
C LEU A 19 -7.89 48.49 46.76
N SER A 20 -8.99 48.49 47.47
CA SER A 20 -9.79 47.27 47.71
C SER A 20 -10.39 46.69 46.43
N LEU A 21 -10.86 47.56 45.55
CA LEU A 21 -11.38 47.11 44.21
C LEU A 21 -10.23 46.56 43.37
N TYR A 22 -9.06 47.13 43.40
CA TYR A 22 -7.88 46.64 42.68
C TYR A 22 -7.43 45.30 43.19
N VAL A 23 -7.38 45.12 44.51
CA VAL A 23 -7.04 43.83 45.17
C VAL A 23 -8.09 42.76 44.84
N LEU A 24 -9.38 43.10 44.84
CA LEU A 24 -10.45 42.20 44.47
C LEU A 24 -10.41 41.80 43.00
N SER A 25 -10.13 42.74 42.10
CA SER A 25 -9.95 42.46 40.66
C SER A 25 -8.73 41.52 40.45
N PHE A 26 -7.60 41.80 41.10
CA PHE A 26 -6.41 40.98 41.00
C PHE A 26 -6.63 39.55 41.56
N TYR A 27 -7.42 39.42 42.62
CA TYR A 27 -7.78 38.14 43.18
C TYR A 27 -8.72 37.33 42.28
N PHE A 28 -9.64 38.05 41.60
CA PHE A 28 -10.56 37.46 40.61
C PHE A 28 -9.82 36.97 39.38
N ASP A 29 -8.85 37.78 38.86
CA ASP A 29 -8.03 37.41 37.71
C ASP A 29 -7.14 36.20 38.02
N LEU A 30 -6.54 36.12 39.22
CA LEU A 30 -5.79 34.97 39.65
C LEU A 30 -6.64 33.68 39.74
N ARG A 31 -7.88 33.79 40.29
CA ARG A 31 -8.79 32.63 40.30
C ARG A 31 -9.26 32.17 38.94
N ILE A 32 -9.51 33.10 38.03
CA ILE A 32 -9.85 32.77 36.64
C ILE A 32 -8.66 32.09 35.97
N TYR A 33 -7.43 32.58 36.19
CA TYR A 33 -6.24 31.97 35.62
C TYR A 33 -6.01 30.54 36.13
N ASP A 34 -6.19 30.29 37.44
CA ASP A 34 -6.10 28.96 38.02
C ASP A 34 -7.19 28.02 37.51
N LEU A 35 -8.43 28.49 37.35
CA LEU A 35 -9.53 27.72 36.76
C LEU A 35 -9.28 27.35 35.32
N LEU A 36 -8.75 28.27 34.51
CA LEU A 36 -8.39 28.02 33.11
C LEU A 36 -7.21 27.04 33.01
N ARG A 37 -6.24 27.14 33.91
CA ARG A 37 -5.10 26.22 34.00
C ARG A 37 -5.54 24.82 34.39
N LEU A 38 -6.44 24.68 35.40
CA LEU A 38 -7.00 23.39 35.81
C LEU A 38 -7.85 22.76 34.71
N ARG A 39 -8.63 23.58 33.96
CA ARG A 39 -9.39 23.13 32.82
C ARG A 39 -8.47 22.61 31.70
N ARG A 40 -7.41 23.35 31.39
CA ARG A 40 -6.41 22.94 30.38
C ARG A 40 -5.68 21.67 30.79
N MET A 41 -5.27 21.52 32.04
CA MET A 41 -4.70 20.29 32.57
C MET A 41 -5.70 19.11 32.54
N GLY A 42 -6.98 19.36 32.81
CA GLY A 42 -8.03 18.38 32.70
C GLY A 42 -8.28 17.93 31.25
N ASP A 43 -8.19 18.87 30.30
CA ASP A 43 -8.31 18.57 28.88
C ASP A 43 -7.05 17.84 28.35
N GLU A 44 -5.85 18.20 28.81
CA GLU A 44 -4.61 17.49 28.50
C GLU A 44 -4.59 16.07 29.08
N LEU A 45 -5.09 15.87 30.31
CA LEU A 45 -5.25 14.55 30.93
C LEU A 45 -6.35 13.71 30.25
N ARG A 46 -7.44 14.32 29.79
CA ARG A 46 -8.47 13.64 28.96
C ARG A 46 -7.94 13.24 27.60
N VAL A 47 -7.13 14.10 26.96
CA VAL A 47 -6.48 13.79 25.69
C VAL A 47 -5.44 12.67 25.89
N ALA A 48 -4.63 12.73 26.96
CA ALA A 48 -3.66 11.66 27.27
C ALA A 48 -4.34 10.32 27.59
N ASN A 49 -5.45 10.33 28.34
CA ASN A 49 -6.22 9.11 28.62
C ASN A 49 -7.03 8.60 27.41
N ALA A 50 -7.40 9.47 26.47
CA ALA A 50 -8.08 9.06 25.23
C ALA A 50 -7.11 8.47 24.18
N THR A 51 -5.80 8.73 24.31
CA THR A 51 -4.77 8.20 23.39
C THR A 51 -4.28 6.80 23.75
N ASN A 52 -4.65 6.23 24.89
CA ASN A 52 -4.17 4.92 25.37
C ASN A 52 -5.26 3.83 25.42
N ALA A 53 -6.39 3.99 24.76
CA ALA A 53 -7.38 2.92 24.66
C ALA A 53 -7.02 1.99 23.49
N THR A 54 -6.80 0.71 23.77
CA THR A 54 -6.55 -0.33 22.76
C THR A 54 -7.64 -0.33 21.71
N LYS A 55 -7.27 -0.17 20.43
CA LYS A 55 -8.20 -0.18 19.30
C LYS A 55 -8.66 -1.58 18.98
N LYS A 56 -9.98 -1.79 18.94
CA LYS A 56 -10.61 -3.07 18.58
C LYS A 56 -10.95 -3.09 17.11
N ILE A 57 -10.45 -4.08 16.38
CA ILE A 57 -10.63 -4.25 14.93
C ILE A 57 -11.36 -5.57 14.68
N LEU A 58 -12.44 -5.54 13.89
CA LEU A 58 -13.22 -6.72 13.53
C LEU A 58 -13.07 -7.01 12.02
N PHE A 59 -12.70 -8.23 11.67
CA PHE A 59 -12.87 -8.76 10.32
C PHE A 59 -14.31 -9.25 10.16
N TRP A 60 -15.10 -8.59 9.30
CA TRP A 60 -16.54 -8.84 9.22
C TRP A 60 -16.90 -10.07 8.42
N ASN A 61 -16.33 -10.20 7.23
CA ASN A 61 -16.50 -11.32 6.32
C ASN A 61 -15.18 -12.09 6.14
N THR A 62 -15.05 -12.89 5.09
CA THR A 62 -13.81 -13.60 4.77
C THR A 62 -13.06 -12.91 3.62
N MET A 63 -11.78 -13.24 3.46
CA MET A 63 -10.98 -12.88 2.30
C MET A 63 -10.49 -14.17 1.62
N PHE A 64 -11.13 -14.56 0.53
CA PHE A 64 -10.90 -15.85 -0.16
C PHE A 64 -10.96 -17.03 0.81
N GLY A 65 -11.97 -17.04 1.70
CA GLY A 65 -12.18 -18.06 2.71
C GLY A 65 -11.29 -17.95 3.95
N ASN A 66 -10.45 -16.91 4.07
CA ASN A 66 -9.66 -16.65 5.27
C ASN A 66 -10.33 -15.60 6.15
N GLU A 67 -10.66 -15.97 7.40
CA GLU A 67 -11.42 -15.14 8.35
C GLU A 67 -10.66 -13.92 8.88
N THR A 68 -9.34 -13.92 8.78
CA THR A 68 -8.47 -12.86 9.31
C THR A 68 -7.76 -12.07 8.21
N PHE A 69 -8.22 -12.16 6.97
CA PHE A 69 -7.66 -11.50 5.80
C PHE A 69 -6.14 -11.74 5.64
N TYR A 70 -5.65 -12.91 6.06
CA TYR A 70 -4.22 -13.28 6.10
C TYR A 70 -3.36 -12.38 6.99
N MET A 71 -3.93 -11.52 7.82
CA MET A 71 -3.22 -10.67 8.78
C MET A 71 -2.95 -11.40 10.10
N GLY A 72 -3.80 -12.38 10.44
CA GLY A 72 -3.86 -13.03 11.76
C GLY A 72 -4.82 -12.33 12.71
N GLN A 73 -4.91 -12.82 13.94
CA GLN A 73 -5.77 -12.28 15.00
C GLN A 73 -5.01 -12.10 16.31
N GLY A 74 -5.63 -11.41 17.29
CA GLY A 74 -5.04 -11.12 18.59
C GLY A 74 -3.96 -10.04 18.47
N ASP A 75 -2.81 -10.30 19.09
CA ASP A 75 -1.70 -9.35 19.27
C ASP A 75 -0.79 -9.23 18.02
N ILE A 76 -1.37 -9.22 16.83
CA ILE A 76 -0.61 -9.14 15.58
C ILE A 76 0.17 -7.82 15.42
N PHE A 77 -0.13 -6.84 16.24
CA PHE A 77 0.46 -5.50 16.22
C PHE A 77 1.72 -5.34 17.08
N GLN A 78 2.10 -6.31 17.92
CA GLN A 78 3.22 -6.20 18.89
C GLN A 78 4.53 -5.68 18.31
N ARG A 79 4.79 -5.92 17.03
CA ARG A 79 6.02 -5.47 16.35
C ARG A 79 5.83 -4.21 15.51
N CYS A 80 4.71 -3.54 15.64
CA CYS A 80 4.43 -2.27 14.98
C CYS A 80 4.91 -1.09 15.82
N PRO A 81 5.28 0.04 15.22
CA PRO A 81 5.62 1.27 15.97
C PRO A 81 4.47 1.78 16.85
N VAL A 82 3.22 1.65 16.33
CA VAL A 82 1.98 1.84 17.08
C VAL A 82 1.35 0.46 17.20
N ASN A 83 1.22 -0.06 18.41
CA ASN A 83 0.87 -1.46 18.65
C ASN A 83 -0.32 -1.66 19.59
N ASP A 84 -0.94 -0.59 20.05
CA ASP A 84 -2.08 -0.67 20.97
C ASP A 84 -3.40 -0.92 20.20
N CYS A 85 -3.42 -2.06 19.48
CA CYS A 85 -4.54 -2.56 18.71
C CYS A 85 -4.69 -4.08 18.93
N VAL A 86 -5.92 -4.57 18.76
CA VAL A 86 -6.26 -5.99 18.75
C VAL A 86 -7.22 -6.28 17.60
N ALA A 87 -7.00 -7.37 16.88
CA ALA A 87 -7.83 -7.75 15.76
C ALA A 87 -8.45 -9.14 15.96
N MET A 88 -9.69 -9.33 15.53
CA MET A 88 -10.44 -10.57 15.68
C MET A 88 -11.51 -10.74 14.59
N HIS A 89 -11.99 -11.96 14.42
CA HIS A 89 -13.08 -12.28 13.51
C HIS A 89 -14.37 -12.69 14.24
N GLU A 90 -14.27 -12.96 15.53
CA GLU A 90 -15.44 -13.32 16.34
C GLU A 90 -16.32 -12.09 16.62
N ARG A 91 -17.45 -12.00 15.94
CA ARG A 91 -18.42 -10.90 16.06
C ARG A 91 -19.01 -10.78 17.48
N SER A 92 -18.94 -11.85 18.28
CA SER A 92 -19.42 -11.92 19.68
C SER A 92 -18.39 -11.49 20.71
N TYR A 93 -17.16 -11.13 20.29
CA TYR A 93 -16.10 -10.71 21.21
C TYR A 93 -16.45 -9.44 22.00
N ALA A 94 -17.17 -8.51 21.39
CA ALA A 94 -17.68 -7.30 22.01
C ALA A 94 -18.98 -6.88 21.31
N ASP A 95 -19.73 -5.95 21.90
CA ASP A 95 -20.83 -5.32 21.18
C ASP A 95 -20.34 -4.69 19.88
N GLN A 96 -21.13 -4.83 18.80
CA GLN A 96 -20.73 -4.35 17.46
C GLN A 96 -20.32 -2.86 17.47
N VAL A 97 -20.94 -2.05 18.29
CA VAL A 97 -20.66 -0.62 18.45
C VAL A 97 -19.37 -0.30 19.22
N GLU A 98 -18.76 -1.30 19.87
CA GLU A 98 -17.52 -1.12 20.62
C GLU A 98 -16.24 -1.32 19.77
N PHE A 99 -16.37 -1.86 18.55
CA PHE A 99 -15.24 -1.94 17.64
C PHE A 99 -14.91 -0.55 17.08
N ASP A 100 -13.63 -0.19 17.10
CA ASP A 100 -13.15 1.05 16.49
C ASP A 100 -13.15 0.96 14.96
N ALA A 101 -12.84 -0.21 14.41
CA ALA A 101 -12.87 -0.47 12.97
C ALA A 101 -13.51 -1.82 12.65
N VAL A 102 -14.30 -1.84 11.57
CA VAL A 102 -14.88 -3.05 10.98
C VAL A 102 -14.40 -3.16 9.54
N LEU A 103 -13.69 -4.22 9.21
CA LEU A 103 -13.07 -4.46 7.91
C LEU A 103 -13.96 -5.36 7.06
N PHE A 104 -14.24 -4.90 5.84
CA PHE A 104 -15.06 -5.64 4.87
C PHE A 104 -14.23 -5.93 3.63
N HIS A 105 -14.05 -7.21 3.30
CA HIS A 105 -13.42 -7.60 2.04
C HIS A 105 -14.39 -7.42 0.88
N GLY A 106 -14.02 -6.56 -0.07
CA GLY A 106 -14.91 -6.11 -1.14
C GLY A 106 -15.41 -7.20 -2.09
N ASN A 107 -14.66 -8.31 -2.28
CA ASN A 107 -15.09 -9.40 -3.15
C ASN A 107 -16.18 -10.29 -2.54
N GLU A 108 -16.34 -10.26 -1.22
CA GLU A 108 -17.26 -11.11 -0.44
C GLU A 108 -18.25 -10.26 0.36
N LEU A 109 -18.52 -9.03 -0.11
CA LEU A 109 -19.57 -8.19 0.44
C LEU A 109 -20.95 -8.80 0.17
N ASP A 110 -21.75 -8.86 1.22
CA ASP A 110 -23.16 -9.26 1.16
C ASP A 110 -24.01 -8.22 1.88
N VAL A 111 -24.92 -7.57 1.15
CA VAL A 111 -25.84 -6.57 1.70
C VAL A 111 -26.81 -7.15 2.72
N ALA A 112 -27.06 -8.48 2.67
CA ALA A 112 -27.89 -9.18 3.64
C ALA A 112 -27.15 -9.47 4.95
N ASP A 113 -25.83 -9.42 4.96
CA ASP A 113 -24.97 -9.67 6.13
C ASP A 113 -24.16 -8.41 6.49
N LEU A 114 -24.82 -7.37 6.93
CA LEU A 114 -24.19 -6.14 7.40
C LEU A 114 -24.45 -5.92 8.89
N PRO A 115 -23.62 -5.14 9.60
CA PRO A 115 -23.87 -4.81 11.00
C PRO A 115 -25.25 -4.18 11.21
N ALA A 116 -26.02 -4.69 12.15
CA ALA A 116 -27.35 -4.18 12.49
C ALA A 116 -27.30 -2.80 13.14
N THR A 117 -26.19 -2.47 13.81
CA THR A 117 -25.96 -1.21 14.52
C THR A 117 -24.60 -0.65 14.18
N ARG A 118 -24.49 0.69 14.12
CA ARG A 118 -23.23 1.39 13.85
C ARG A 118 -23.08 2.58 14.79
N SER A 119 -21.91 2.73 15.38
CA SER A 119 -21.53 3.96 16.07
C SER A 119 -20.97 5.00 15.08
N PRO A 120 -21.28 6.29 15.24
CA PRO A 120 -20.68 7.34 14.38
C PRO A 120 -19.14 7.43 14.45
N ARG A 121 -18.53 6.84 15.47
CA ARG A 121 -17.07 6.81 15.66
C ARG A 121 -16.39 5.60 15.02
N GLN A 122 -17.13 4.63 14.50
CA GLN A 122 -16.59 3.43 13.88
C GLN A 122 -16.10 3.70 12.48
N TRP A 123 -14.91 3.15 12.18
CA TRP A 123 -14.37 3.10 10.84
C TRP A 123 -14.87 1.84 10.13
N TYR A 124 -15.65 2.03 9.07
CA TYR A 124 -16.00 0.96 8.14
C TYR A 124 -15.00 0.99 7.00
N VAL A 125 -14.17 -0.06 6.95
CA VAL A 125 -12.99 -0.14 6.10
C VAL A 125 -13.28 -1.01 4.88
N PHE A 126 -13.23 -0.42 3.70
CA PHE A 126 -13.26 -1.17 2.44
C PHE A 126 -11.88 -1.78 2.18
N VAL A 127 -11.79 -3.10 2.18
CA VAL A 127 -10.54 -3.85 1.95
C VAL A 127 -10.63 -4.59 0.62
N ASN A 128 -9.70 -4.32 -0.31
CA ASN A 128 -9.64 -5.08 -1.55
C ASN A 128 -8.24 -5.09 -2.17
N LEU A 129 -7.78 -6.29 -2.54
CA LEU A 129 -6.52 -6.49 -3.25
C LEU A 129 -6.72 -6.91 -4.71
N GLU A 130 -7.95 -7.14 -5.16
CA GLU A 130 -8.24 -7.43 -6.56
C GLU A 130 -8.53 -6.15 -7.34
N SER A 131 -8.39 -6.18 -8.66
CA SER A 131 -8.68 -5.05 -9.52
C SER A 131 -10.19 -4.84 -9.72
N PRO A 132 -10.66 -3.61 -9.94
CA PRO A 132 -12.07 -3.33 -10.20
C PRO A 132 -12.58 -3.97 -11.52
N VAL A 133 -11.69 -4.26 -12.47
CA VAL A 133 -12.05 -4.98 -13.70
C VAL A 133 -12.48 -6.42 -13.39
N ASN A 134 -11.80 -7.09 -12.46
CA ASN A 134 -12.13 -8.44 -12.06
C ASN A 134 -13.25 -8.49 -11.02
N ARG A 135 -13.31 -7.49 -10.14
CA ARG A 135 -14.26 -7.37 -9.04
C ARG A 135 -14.78 -5.94 -8.95
N PRO A 136 -15.68 -5.53 -9.86
CA PRO A 136 -16.28 -4.20 -9.81
C PRO A 136 -17.16 -4.06 -8.55
N LEU A 137 -17.14 -2.86 -7.98
CA LEU A 137 -18.10 -2.45 -6.97
C LEU A 137 -19.19 -1.66 -7.69
N THR A 138 -20.34 -2.28 -7.91
CA THR A 138 -21.44 -1.71 -8.74
C THR A 138 -22.69 -1.36 -7.93
N ASP A 139 -22.72 -1.70 -6.65
CA ASP A 139 -23.90 -1.50 -5.82
C ASP A 139 -23.87 -0.11 -5.18
N HIS A 140 -24.83 0.72 -5.54
CA HIS A 140 -25.06 2.05 -4.93
C HIS A 140 -25.42 2.00 -3.45
N PHE A 141 -25.74 0.82 -2.91
CA PHE A 141 -25.97 0.64 -1.49
C PHE A 141 -24.78 1.05 -0.61
N TYR A 142 -23.56 0.97 -1.15
CA TYR A 142 -22.34 1.29 -0.42
C TYR A 142 -21.92 2.77 -0.51
N GLU A 143 -22.75 3.64 -1.09
CA GLU A 143 -22.57 5.09 -1.02
C GLU A 143 -22.69 5.55 0.43
N ASP A 144 -21.78 6.41 0.89
CA ASP A 144 -21.66 6.86 2.27
C ASP A 144 -21.51 5.76 3.34
N PHE A 145 -21.36 4.48 2.93
CA PHE A 145 -21.20 3.36 3.86
C PHE A 145 -19.78 3.24 4.42
N PHE A 146 -18.77 3.35 3.56
CA PHE A 146 -17.36 3.22 3.95
C PHE A 146 -16.73 4.56 4.31
N ASN A 147 -15.83 4.53 5.30
CA ASN A 147 -15.11 5.72 5.79
C ASN A 147 -13.62 5.65 5.48
N LEU A 148 -13.09 4.46 5.18
CA LEU A 148 -11.68 4.22 5.02
C LEU A 148 -11.47 3.17 3.94
N THR A 149 -10.44 3.40 3.12
CA THR A 149 -10.01 2.46 2.09
C THR A 149 -8.69 1.82 2.47
N MET A 150 -8.61 0.49 2.31
CA MET A 150 -7.40 -0.29 2.53
C MET A 150 -7.17 -1.22 1.36
N THR A 151 -6.48 -0.75 0.32
CA THR A 151 -6.31 -1.46 -0.94
C THR A 151 -4.88 -1.37 -1.47
N TYR A 152 -4.60 -2.07 -2.59
CA TYR A 152 -3.31 -2.01 -3.26
C TYR A 152 -2.97 -0.64 -3.86
N ARG A 153 -3.95 0.25 -4.04
CA ARG A 153 -3.78 1.56 -4.67
C ARG A 153 -3.01 2.50 -3.75
N LEU A 154 -2.12 3.27 -4.34
CA LEU A 154 -1.30 4.25 -3.62
C LEU A 154 -2.09 5.46 -3.12
N ASP A 155 -3.34 5.65 -3.58
CA ASP A 155 -4.25 6.69 -3.10
C ASP A 155 -5.27 6.20 -2.05
N SER A 156 -5.11 4.97 -1.53
CA SER A 156 -5.85 4.47 -0.38
C SER A 156 -5.45 5.20 0.90
N ASP A 157 -6.36 5.29 1.87
CA ASP A 157 -6.05 5.80 3.21
C ASP A 157 -5.01 4.94 3.92
N VAL A 158 -5.14 3.62 3.80
CA VAL A 158 -4.13 2.65 4.20
C VAL A 158 -3.71 1.85 2.96
N VAL A 159 -2.46 2.00 2.54
CA VAL A 159 -1.97 1.27 1.38
C VAL A 159 -1.61 -0.17 1.77
N TRP A 160 -2.31 -1.13 1.19
CA TRP A 160 -1.96 -2.54 1.30
C TRP A 160 -1.35 -3.06 0.00
N ALA A 161 -0.11 -2.68 -0.26
CA ALA A 161 0.64 -3.24 -1.38
C ALA A 161 0.89 -4.74 -1.18
N TYR A 162 0.91 -5.52 -2.27
CA TYR A 162 1.23 -6.96 -2.21
C TYR A 162 2.59 -7.22 -1.57
N ASN A 163 3.58 -6.40 -1.90
CA ASN A 163 4.90 -6.40 -1.29
C ASN A 163 5.45 -4.98 -1.19
N ILE A 164 6.47 -4.82 -0.36
CA ILE A 164 7.19 -3.57 -0.18
C ILE A 164 8.68 -3.79 -0.45
N VAL A 165 9.35 -2.71 -0.83
CA VAL A 165 10.80 -2.68 -1.02
C VAL A 165 11.42 -1.89 0.11
N ARG A 166 12.39 -2.49 0.79
CA ARG A 166 13.14 -1.85 1.87
C ARG A 166 14.59 -1.63 1.47
N ASP A 167 15.16 -0.54 1.93
CA ASP A 167 16.61 -0.36 1.92
C ASP A 167 17.27 -1.45 2.78
N ALA A 168 18.23 -2.17 2.21
CA ALA A 168 18.83 -3.35 2.85
C ALA A 168 19.66 -2.99 4.09
N ARG A 169 20.19 -1.76 4.16
CA ARG A 169 21.06 -1.28 5.23
C ARG A 169 20.26 -0.72 6.40
N THR A 170 19.23 0.07 6.11
CA THR A 170 18.47 0.81 7.13
C THR A 170 17.15 0.14 7.52
N GLY A 171 16.65 -0.79 6.68
CA GLY A 171 15.32 -1.38 6.84
C GLY A 171 14.15 -0.44 6.50
N ARG A 172 14.41 0.82 6.09
CA ARG A 172 13.36 1.79 5.75
C ARG A 172 12.63 1.36 4.49
N ILE A 173 11.32 1.60 4.45
CA ILE A 173 10.51 1.40 3.24
C ILE A 173 10.91 2.46 2.22
N VAL A 174 11.14 2.00 0.98
CA VAL A 174 11.46 2.84 -0.17
C VAL A 174 10.30 2.87 -1.16
N ALA A 175 9.63 1.72 -1.36
CA ALA A 175 8.56 1.56 -2.32
C ALA A 175 7.52 0.49 -1.85
N PRO A 176 6.29 0.52 -2.38
CA PRO A 176 5.76 1.57 -3.21
C PRO A 176 5.30 2.80 -2.41
N THR A 177 5.46 3.98 -2.97
CA THR A 177 4.89 5.23 -2.47
C THR A 177 4.55 6.13 -3.67
N ARG A 178 3.69 7.14 -3.48
CA ARG A 178 3.39 8.12 -4.56
C ARG A 178 4.64 8.87 -5.03
N ASP A 179 5.62 9.05 -4.13
CA ASP A 179 6.84 9.82 -4.35
C ASP A 179 8.08 8.93 -4.22
N THR A 180 8.02 7.68 -4.71
CA THR A 180 9.15 6.76 -4.65
C THR A 180 10.39 7.37 -5.30
N ASN A 181 11.46 7.51 -4.52
CA ASN A 181 12.73 8.07 -4.96
C ASN A 181 13.88 7.08 -4.73
N TRP A 182 14.27 6.39 -5.79
CA TRP A 182 15.35 5.41 -5.75
C TRP A 182 16.73 6.02 -5.60
N THR A 183 16.94 7.26 -6.12
CA THR A 183 18.28 7.89 -6.14
C THR A 183 18.78 8.26 -4.74
N ALA A 184 17.87 8.42 -3.78
CA ALA A 184 18.24 8.65 -2.38
C ALA A 184 18.92 7.43 -1.72
N PHE A 185 18.76 6.23 -2.32
CA PHE A 185 19.24 4.96 -1.76
C PHE A 185 20.21 4.23 -2.69
N TYR A 186 20.27 4.62 -3.96
CA TYR A 186 21.01 3.89 -5.01
C TYR A 186 21.80 4.86 -5.88
N ASN A 187 23.11 4.67 -5.92
CA ASN A 187 23.99 5.43 -6.82
C ASN A 187 24.34 4.59 -8.06
N ARG A 188 24.08 5.12 -9.26
CA ARG A 188 24.40 4.44 -10.53
C ARG A 188 25.88 4.05 -10.71
N SER A 189 26.79 4.64 -9.92
CA SER A 189 28.20 4.25 -9.93
C SER A 189 28.42 2.79 -9.50
N ASP A 190 27.45 2.21 -8.75
CA ASP A 190 27.53 0.82 -8.26
C ASP A 190 27.24 -0.22 -9.35
N ASP A 191 26.67 0.20 -10.49
CA ASP A 191 26.45 -0.66 -11.66
C ASP A 191 27.73 -1.28 -12.22
N ARG A 192 28.90 -0.68 -11.96
CA ARG A 192 30.23 -1.20 -12.36
C ARG A 192 30.66 -2.43 -11.56
N ALA A 193 30.01 -2.73 -10.45
CA ALA A 193 30.43 -3.80 -9.54
C ALA A 193 30.16 -5.25 -10.03
N TYR A 194 29.53 -5.41 -11.21
CA TYR A 194 29.29 -6.74 -11.81
C TYR A 194 30.55 -7.30 -12.54
N GLU A 195 31.66 -6.61 -12.50
CA GLU A 195 32.87 -6.94 -13.31
C GLU A 195 33.64 -8.20 -12.90
N ASN A 196 33.33 -8.83 -11.75
CA ASN A 196 34.05 -10.02 -11.30
C ASN A 196 33.38 -11.33 -11.75
N GLY A 197 33.92 -11.92 -12.82
CA GLY A 197 33.40 -13.07 -13.57
C GLY A 197 33.25 -14.42 -12.86
N ASP A 198 33.52 -14.54 -11.56
CA ASP A 198 33.50 -15.82 -10.86
C ASP A 198 32.55 -15.90 -9.65
N SER A 199 31.57 -15.03 -9.61
CA SER A 199 30.52 -15.04 -8.56
C SER A 199 29.57 -16.23 -8.76
N ALA A 200 28.90 -16.66 -7.67
CA ALA A 200 27.81 -17.65 -7.70
C ALA A 200 26.67 -17.25 -8.69
N LEU A 201 26.39 -15.96 -8.79
CA LEU A 201 25.44 -15.42 -9.75
C LEU A 201 25.91 -15.62 -11.20
N SER A 202 27.17 -15.38 -11.50
CA SER A 202 27.73 -15.62 -12.85
C SER A 202 27.68 -17.10 -13.26
N LYS A 203 27.90 -18.02 -12.30
CA LYS A 203 27.78 -19.47 -12.55
C LYS A 203 26.29 -19.83 -12.82
N LEU A 204 25.38 -19.27 -12.04
CA LEU A 204 23.95 -19.48 -12.23
C LEU A 204 23.47 -18.97 -13.61
N ILE A 205 23.89 -17.77 -14.01
CA ILE A 205 23.53 -17.18 -15.31
C ILE A 205 24.02 -18.06 -16.45
N ARG A 206 25.28 -18.51 -16.42
CA ARG A 206 25.85 -19.42 -17.45
C ARG A 206 25.16 -20.79 -17.50
N GLY A 207 24.53 -21.21 -16.39
CA GLY A 207 23.77 -22.45 -16.31
C GLY A 207 22.38 -22.42 -16.94
N LYS A 208 21.83 -21.23 -17.16
CA LYS A 208 20.48 -21.07 -17.72
C LYS A 208 20.44 -21.49 -19.19
N LYS A 209 19.38 -22.19 -19.59
CA LYS A 209 19.27 -22.79 -20.95
C LYS A 209 17.97 -22.37 -21.68
N ARG A 210 17.02 -21.77 -20.98
CA ARG A 210 15.70 -21.48 -21.52
C ARG A 210 15.41 -19.99 -21.46
N PRO A 211 14.81 -19.40 -22.50
CA PRO A 211 14.56 -17.97 -22.51
C PRO A 211 13.53 -17.53 -21.46
N VAL A 212 12.28 -17.96 -21.58
CA VAL A 212 11.17 -17.38 -20.85
C VAL A 212 10.29 -18.46 -20.21
N ALA A 213 9.94 -18.28 -18.93
CA ALA A 213 8.92 -19.07 -18.25
C ALA A 213 7.68 -18.22 -17.92
N TRP A 214 6.51 -18.86 -17.88
CA TRP A 214 5.27 -18.26 -17.42
C TRP A 214 4.43 -19.24 -16.61
N PHE A 215 4.17 -18.92 -15.35
CA PHE A 215 3.28 -19.71 -14.48
C PHE A 215 1.90 -19.06 -14.47
N VAL A 216 0.90 -19.71 -15.08
CA VAL A 216 -0.40 -19.11 -15.30
C VAL A 216 -1.53 -20.12 -15.27
N SER A 217 -2.61 -19.81 -14.54
CA SER A 217 -3.81 -20.64 -14.42
C SER A 217 -5.11 -19.92 -14.83
N ASN A 218 -5.09 -18.59 -14.96
CA ASN A 218 -6.17 -17.79 -15.52
C ASN A 218 -5.88 -17.48 -16.99
N CYS A 219 -6.47 -18.31 -17.89
CA CYS A 219 -6.21 -18.28 -19.34
C CYS A 219 -7.06 -17.23 -20.10
N LYS A 220 -8.04 -16.60 -19.44
CA LYS A 220 -8.96 -15.62 -20.04
C LYS A 220 -8.92 -14.31 -19.27
N ALA A 221 -7.72 -13.84 -18.94
CA ALA A 221 -7.54 -12.59 -18.23
C ALA A 221 -7.97 -11.39 -19.07
N LYS A 222 -8.66 -10.43 -18.45
CA LYS A 222 -9.18 -9.23 -19.14
C LYS A 222 -8.08 -8.28 -19.61
N SER A 223 -6.84 -8.42 -19.11
CA SER A 223 -5.67 -7.71 -19.63
C SER A 223 -5.30 -8.09 -21.08
N GLY A 224 -5.83 -9.19 -21.62
CA GLY A 224 -5.44 -9.70 -22.94
C GLY A 224 -4.00 -10.23 -23.00
N ARG A 225 -3.37 -10.46 -21.84
CA ARG A 225 -1.98 -10.93 -21.75
C ARG A 225 -1.72 -12.23 -22.54
N GLN A 226 -2.73 -13.08 -22.70
CA GLN A 226 -2.61 -14.31 -23.50
C GLN A 226 -2.25 -13.99 -24.95
N ASN A 227 -2.99 -13.05 -25.58
CA ASN A 227 -2.72 -12.65 -26.96
C ASN A 227 -1.31 -12.08 -27.15
N TYR A 228 -0.83 -11.33 -26.15
CA TYR A 228 0.53 -10.81 -26.16
C TYR A 228 1.57 -11.94 -26.11
N VAL A 229 1.34 -12.95 -25.24
CA VAL A 229 2.25 -14.10 -25.10
C VAL A 229 2.20 -14.99 -26.33
N ASP A 230 1.05 -15.19 -26.95
CA ASP A 230 0.89 -15.96 -28.19
C ASP A 230 1.72 -15.33 -29.32
N GLU A 231 1.70 -14.00 -29.43
CA GLU A 231 2.54 -13.29 -30.41
C GLU A 231 4.03 -13.35 -30.05
N LEU A 232 4.39 -13.10 -28.78
CA LEU A 232 5.76 -13.19 -28.29
C LEU A 232 6.37 -14.59 -28.56
N SER A 233 5.57 -15.64 -28.39
CA SER A 233 5.99 -17.03 -28.56
C SER A 233 6.38 -17.40 -29.98
N ARG A 234 5.94 -16.60 -30.99
CA ARG A 234 6.39 -16.75 -32.38
C ARG A 234 7.82 -16.31 -32.61
N HIS A 235 8.36 -15.49 -31.72
CA HIS A 235 9.67 -14.86 -31.86
C HIS A 235 10.71 -15.36 -30.86
N ILE A 236 10.27 -15.84 -29.70
CA ILE A 236 11.16 -16.39 -28.65
C ILE A 236 10.41 -17.51 -27.91
N SER A 237 11.12 -18.57 -27.49
CA SER A 237 10.50 -19.69 -26.79
C SER A 237 9.96 -19.24 -25.42
N VAL A 238 8.66 -19.52 -25.16
CA VAL A 238 7.99 -19.30 -23.87
C VAL A 238 7.45 -20.63 -23.37
N ASP A 239 7.96 -21.10 -22.25
CA ASP A 239 7.46 -22.31 -21.58
C ASP A 239 6.32 -21.93 -20.61
N ILE A 240 5.13 -22.42 -20.87
CA ILE A 240 3.92 -22.09 -20.10
C ILE A 240 3.60 -23.24 -19.13
N TYR A 241 3.55 -22.91 -17.84
CA TYR A 241 3.22 -23.80 -16.74
C TYR A 241 1.84 -23.50 -16.15
N GLY A 242 1.14 -24.51 -15.70
CA GLY A 242 -0.20 -24.41 -15.10
C GLY A 242 -1.30 -24.71 -16.10
N ARG A 243 -2.55 -24.35 -15.76
CA ARG A 243 -3.73 -24.73 -16.56
C ARG A 243 -3.75 -24.20 -17.99
N CYS A 244 -2.98 -23.15 -18.28
CA CYS A 244 -2.95 -22.51 -19.58
C CYS A 244 -1.84 -23.06 -20.50
N GLY A 245 -1.02 -23.97 -20.01
CA GLY A 245 0.11 -24.54 -20.77
C GLY A 245 0.17 -26.06 -20.64
N SER A 246 1.20 -26.63 -21.27
CA SER A 246 1.44 -28.09 -21.26
C SER A 246 2.35 -28.55 -20.13
N ARG A 247 2.97 -27.61 -19.40
CA ARG A 247 3.89 -27.93 -18.31
C ARG A 247 3.25 -27.76 -16.96
N THR A 248 3.70 -28.51 -15.98
CA THR A 248 3.19 -28.45 -14.60
C THR A 248 4.33 -28.20 -13.62
N CYS A 249 4.02 -27.47 -12.56
CA CYS A 249 4.81 -27.39 -11.35
C CYS A 249 3.79 -27.42 -10.19
N PRO A 250 3.87 -28.40 -9.28
CA PRO A 250 2.90 -28.51 -8.19
C PRO A 250 2.90 -27.27 -7.29
N VAL A 251 1.71 -26.85 -6.85
CA VAL A 251 1.55 -25.67 -5.96
C VAL A 251 2.25 -25.87 -4.61
N SER A 252 2.42 -27.11 -4.18
CA SER A 252 3.15 -27.47 -2.95
C SER A 252 4.67 -27.25 -3.06
N GLU A 253 5.19 -26.96 -4.24
CA GLU A 253 6.61 -26.78 -4.49
C GLU A 253 6.95 -25.31 -4.77
N ASP A 254 8.16 -24.92 -4.38
CA ASP A 254 8.71 -23.62 -4.79
C ASP A 254 9.16 -23.66 -6.26
N CYS A 255 8.18 -23.36 -7.15
CA CYS A 255 8.41 -23.38 -8.60
C CYS A 255 9.43 -22.33 -9.07
N PHE A 256 9.60 -21.24 -8.32
CA PHE A 256 10.62 -20.26 -8.64
C PHE A 256 12.02 -20.80 -8.36
N ALA A 257 12.24 -21.37 -7.18
CA ALA A 257 13.53 -21.96 -6.80
C ALA A 257 13.90 -23.16 -7.68
N ARG A 258 12.93 -24.04 -7.94
CA ARG A 258 13.20 -25.32 -8.63
C ARG A 258 13.19 -25.25 -10.14
N VAL A 259 12.39 -24.36 -10.71
CA VAL A 259 12.15 -24.31 -12.15
C VAL A 259 12.63 -23.00 -12.76
N ALA A 260 12.17 -21.85 -12.27
CA ALA A 260 12.44 -20.58 -12.92
C ALA A 260 13.90 -20.15 -12.76
N GLU A 261 14.40 -20.06 -11.55
CA GLU A 261 15.73 -19.55 -11.25
C GLU A 261 16.87 -20.35 -11.92
N PRO A 262 16.93 -21.68 -11.83
CA PRO A 262 18.06 -22.43 -12.40
C PRO A 262 18.03 -22.54 -13.92
N ASN A 263 16.85 -22.40 -14.56
CA ASN A 263 16.72 -22.75 -15.97
C ASN A 263 16.42 -21.58 -16.91
N TYR A 264 15.70 -20.54 -16.41
CA TYR A 264 15.15 -19.48 -17.26
C TYR A 264 15.84 -18.15 -17.05
N TYR A 265 16.10 -17.43 -18.14
CA TYR A 265 16.56 -16.05 -18.09
C TYR A 265 15.46 -15.11 -17.63
N PHE A 266 14.23 -15.25 -18.16
CA PHE A 266 13.13 -14.33 -17.94
C PHE A 266 11.89 -15.05 -17.42
N TYR A 267 11.07 -14.29 -16.70
CA TYR A 267 9.75 -14.71 -16.20
C TYR A 267 8.68 -13.69 -16.54
N LEU A 268 7.54 -14.13 -17.10
CA LEU A 268 6.43 -13.23 -17.41
C LEU A 268 5.62 -12.92 -16.14
N SER A 269 5.82 -11.73 -15.61
CA SER A 269 5.08 -11.15 -14.48
C SER A 269 3.88 -10.35 -15.00
N PHE A 270 3.04 -10.98 -15.82
CA PHE A 270 1.94 -10.34 -16.53
C PHE A 270 0.69 -10.30 -15.68
N GLU A 271 0.15 -9.11 -15.42
CA GLU A 271 -1.05 -8.94 -14.63
C GLU A 271 -2.32 -9.41 -15.36
N ASN A 272 -3.34 -9.78 -14.60
CA ASN A 272 -4.64 -10.20 -15.14
C ASN A 272 -5.54 -9.00 -15.52
N SER A 273 -5.15 -7.78 -15.11
CA SER A 273 -5.82 -6.51 -15.38
C SER A 273 -4.80 -5.41 -15.63
N LEU A 274 -5.15 -4.43 -16.46
CA LEU A 274 -4.30 -3.29 -16.80
C LEU A 274 -4.78 -2.06 -16.01
N CYS A 275 -4.73 -2.14 -14.67
CA CYS A 275 -5.23 -1.08 -13.80
C CYS A 275 -4.09 -0.28 -13.18
N ASP A 276 -4.39 0.97 -12.81
CA ASP A 276 -3.46 1.82 -12.07
C ASP A 276 -3.02 1.14 -10.78
N ASP A 277 -1.75 1.26 -10.43
CA ASP A 277 -1.13 0.74 -9.21
C ASP A 277 -1.27 -0.79 -8.99
N TYR A 278 -1.86 -1.52 -9.94
CA TYR A 278 -2.11 -2.95 -9.79
C TYR A 278 -0.85 -3.77 -10.11
N VAL A 279 -0.01 -3.92 -9.08
CA VAL A 279 1.23 -4.69 -9.10
C VAL A 279 1.17 -5.77 -8.03
N THR A 280 1.06 -7.02 -8.45
CA THR A 280 0.75 -8.14 -7.56
C THR A 280 1.98 -9.00 -7.25
N GLU A 281 1.74 -10.11 -6.57
CA GLU A 281 2.77 -11.11 -6.25
C GLU A 281 3.60 -11.57 -7.46
N LYS A 282 3.07 -11.45 -8.67
CA LYS A 282 3.74 -11.93 -9.90
C LYS A 282 5.09 -11.27 -10.14
N LEU A 283 5.18 -9.95 -9.92
CA LEU A 283 6.44 -9.23 -10.01
C LEU A 283 7.37 -9.62 -8.86
N TYR A 284 6.88 -9.54 -7.64
CA TYR A 284 7.71 -9.69 -6.45
C TYR A 284 8.21 -11.11 -6.24
N ASN A 285 7.44 -12.12 -6.66
CA ASN A 285 7.90 -13.50 -6.65
C ASN A 285 9.11 -13.68 -7.56
N ALA A 286 9.11 -13.11 -8.76
CA ALA A 286 10.27 -13.15 -9.64
C ALA A 286 11.46 -12.35 -9.07
N LEU A 287 11.22 -11.18 -8.47
CA LEU A 287 12.28 -10.36 -7.89
C LEU A 287 13.02 -11.02 -6.72
N ARG A 288 12.39 -11.97 -6.01
CA ARG A 288 13.07 -12.72 -4.94
C ARG A 288 14.14 -13.67 -5.46
N TYR A 289 14.00 -14.13 -6.70
CA TYR A 289 14.90 -15.09 -7.35
C TYR A 289 15.80 -14.41 -8.39
N ASN A 290 16.79 -15.12 -8.88
CA ASN A 290 17.71 -14.62 -9.91
C ASN A 290 17.18 -14.93 -11.33
N VAL A 291 15.98 -14.45 -11.59
CA VAL A 291 15.30 -14.45 -12.89
C VAL A 291 14.80 -13.04 -13.15
N VAL A 292 14.94 -12.52 -14.37
CA VAL A 292 14.51 -11.17 -14.68
C VAL A 292 13.00 -11.15 -15.02
N PRO A 293 12.17 -10.45 -14.24
CA PRO A 293 10.74 -10.31 -14.54
C PRO A 293 10.53 -9.43 -15.78
N ILE A 294 9.63 -9.86 -16.65
CA ILE A 294 9.04 -9.03 -17.70
C ILE A 294 7.64 -8.67 -17.23
N VAL A 295 7.37 -7.38 -17.05
CA VAL A 295 6.06 -6.90 -16.57
C VAL A 295 5.16 -6.49 -17.73
N TYR A 296 3.85 -6.68 -17.54
CA TYR A 296 2.78 -6.22 -18.40
C TYR A 296 1.58 -5.87 -17.52
N GLY A 297 1.27 -4.58 -17.38
CA GLY A 297 0.22 -4.06 -16.50
C GLY A 297 0.02 -2.57 -16.70
N GLY A 298 -0.99 -2.00 -16.04
CA GLY A 298 -1.33 -0.57 -16.12
C GLY A 298 -0.57 0.33 -15.14
N ALA A 299 0.22 -0.23 -14.24
CA ALA A 299 0.89 0.52 -13.21
C ALA A 299 2.15 1.23 -13.71
N ASN A 300 2.51 2.34 -13.05
CA ASN A 300 3.84 2.92 -13.16
C ASN A 300 4.84 2.11 -12.33
N TYR A 301 5.45 1.10 -12.94
CA TYR A 301 6.36 0.18 -12.26
C TYR A 301 7.56 0.85 -11.59
N SER A 302 7.92 2.08 -12.01
CA SER A 302 9.01 2.82 -11.36
C SER A 302 8.70 3.24 -9.92
N LEU A 303 7.42 3.24 -9.52
CA LEU A 303 7.01 3.47 -8.13
C LEU A 303 7.08 2.20 -7.26
N PHE A 304 7.21 1.01 -7.89
CA PHE A 304 7.05 -0.29 -7.22
C PHE A 304 8.34 -1.11 -7.15
N ALA A 305 9.22 -0.97 -8.13
CA ALA A 305 10.42 -1.80 -8.24
C ALA A 305 11.67 -0.97 -8.59
N PRO A 306 12.85 -1.37 -8.10
CA PRO A 306 14.10 -0.65 -8.35
C PRO A 306 14.40 -0.50 -9.84
N PRO A 307 15.08 0.57 -10.26
CA PRO A 307 15.56 0.72 -11.62
C PRO A 307 16.39 -0.51 -12.04
N ARG A 308 16.23 -0.96 -13.29
CA ARG A 308 16.91 -2.14 -13.84
C ARG A 308 16.66 -3.44 -13.06
N SER A 309 15.49 -3.57 -12.39
CA SER A 309 15.09 -4.84 -11.76
C SER A 309 14.10 -5.64 -12.61
N TYR A 310 13.52 -5.02 -13.62
CA TYR A 310 12.50 -5.59 -14.51
C TYR A 310 12.63 -5.05 -15.93
N ILE A 311 11.93 -5.68 -16.85
CA ILE A 311 11.72 -5.24 -18.24
C ILE A 311 10.23 -4.97 -18.42
N ASN A 312 9.84 -3.77 -18.88
CA ASN A 312 8.45 -3.48 -19.16
C ASN A 312 8.11 -3.84 -20.61
N ALA A 313 7.18 -4.76 -20.81
CA ALA A 313 6.77 -5.19 -22.15
C ALA A 313 6.17 -4.05 -22.98
N LEU A 314 5.56 -3.06 -22.31
CA LEU A 314 4.94 -1.90 -22.95
C LEU A 314 5.94 -0.80 -23.37
N ASP A 315 7.23 -0.94 -23.02
CA ASP A 315 8.28 -0.04 -23.52
C ASP A 315 8.74 -0.40 -24.96
N PHE A 316 8.19 -1.47 -25.54
CA PHE A 316 8.49 -1.94 -26.88
C PHE A 316 7.27 -1.79 -27.80
N ASP A 317 7.51 -1.38 -29.06
CA ASP A 317 6.44 -1.20 -30.04
C ASP A 317 5.71 -2.50 -30.41
N SER A 318 6.37 -3.64 -30.18
CA SER A 318 5.80 -4.95 -30.49
C SER A 318 6.42 -6.08 -29.63
N PRO A 319 5.72 -7.23 -29.49
CA PRO A 319 6.33 -8.44 -28.92
C PRO A 319 7.58 -8.92 -29.67
N HIS A 320 7.69 -8.65 -30.97
CA HIS A 320 8.88 -8.95 -31.76
C HIS A 320 10.10 -8.15 -31.29
N GLN A 321 9.95 -6.82 -31.11
CA GLN A 321 11.05 -5.98 -30.61
C GLN A 321 11.49 -6.39 -29.19
N LEU A 322 10.50 -6.72 -28.33
CA LEU A 322 10.82 -7.30 -27.03
C LEU A 322 11.64 -8.57 -27.16
N ALA A 323 11.21 -9.52 -28.00
CA ALA A 323 11.93 -10.78 -28.23
C ALA A 323 13.36 -10.56 -28.67
N ASP A 324 13.61 -9.60 -29.57
CA ASP A 324 14.97 -9.28 -30.04
C ASP A 324 15.82 -8.66 -28.92
N TYR A 325 15.22 -7.84 -28.07
CA TYR A 325 15.91 -7.34 -26.87
C TYR A 325 16.29 -8.46 -25.92
N LEU A 326 15.39 -9.41 -25.65
CA LEU A 326 15.64 -10.56 -24.78
C LEU A 326 16.76 -11.45 -25.34
N LYS A 327 16.76 -11.71 -26.66
CA LYS A 327 17.83 -12.47 -27.32
C LYS A 327 19.19 -11.78 -27.18
N ARG A 328 19.25 -10.45 -27.31
CA ARG A 328 20.50 -9.70 -27.07
C ARG A 328 20.99 -9.86 -25.64
N LEU A 329 20.10 -9.76 -24.64
CA LEU A 329 20.46 -9.95 -23.22
C LEU A 329 20.95 -11.37 -22.92
N ILE A 330 20.37 -12.42 -23.53
CA ILE A 330 20.84 -13.80 -23.39
C ILE A 330 22.27 -13.94 -23.87
N ASN A 331 22.63 -13.24 -24.95
CA ASN A 331 23.97 -13.27 -25.56
C ASN A 331 24.97 -12.31 -24.87
N ASP A 332 24.51 -11.46 -23.95
CA ASP A 332 25.36 -10.57 -23.15
C ASP A 332 25.15 -10.82 -21.64
N PRO A 333 25.89 -11.79 -21.06
CA PRO A 333 25.79 -12.10 -19.63
C PRO A 333 26.11 -10.93 -18.69
N ARG A 334 26.93 -9.97 -19.18
CA ARG A 334 27.26 -8.77 -18.37
C ARG A 334 26.07 -7.85 -18.26
N GLU A 335 25.44 -7.52 -19.40
CA GLU A 335 24.25 -6.66 -19.40
C GLU A 335 23.08 -7.34 -18.68
N TYR A 336 22.89 -8.66 -18.89
CA TYR A 336 21.89 -9.43 -18.15
C TYR A 336 22.14 -9.39 -16.62
N GLY A 337 23.41 -9.52 -16.20
CA GLY A 337 23.79 -9.49 -14.78
C GLY A 337 23.50 -8.17 -14.07
N ARG A 338 23.46 -7.06 -14.81
CA ARG A 338 23.10 -5.75 -14.25
C ARG A 338 21.68 -5.67 -13.70
N TYR A 339 20.78 -6.54 -14.15
CA TYR A 339 19.42 -6.65 -13.63
C TYR A 339 19.35 -7.16 -12.18
N PHE A 340 20.46 -7.58 -11.58
CA PHE A 340 20.51 -8.08 -10.20
C PHE A 340 21.29 -7.18 -9.24
N VAL A 341 21.91 -6.10 -9.72
CA VAL A 341 22.72 -5.19 -8.88
C VAL A 341 21.89 -4.57 -7.76
N TRP A 342 20.63 -4.24 -8.03
CA TRP A 342 19.70 -3.66 -7.05
C TRP A 342 19.57 -4.51 -5.77
N LYS A 343 19.73 -5.83 -5.83
CA LYS A 343 19.61 -6.76 -4.69
C LYS A 343 20.65 -6.50 -3.57
N ARG A 344 21.71 -5.76 -3.87
CA ARG A 344 22.68 -5.32 -2.87
C ARG A 344 22.14 -4.21 -1.99
N HIS A 345 21.22 -3.43 -2.51
CA HIS A 345 20.70 -2.21 -1.90
C HIS A 345 19.30 -2.40 -1.32
N PHE A 346 18.52 -3.33 -1.85
CA PHE A 346 17.11 -3.48 -1.50
C PHE A 346 16.72 -4.92 -1.20
N LYS A 347 15.69 -5.05 -0.36
CA LYS A 347 15.02 -6.31 -0.02
C LYS A 347 13.54 -6.22 -0.28
N ILE A 348 12.94 -7.34 -0.71
CA ILE A 348 11.49 -7.48 -0.88
C ILE A 348 10.89 -8.08 0.40
N ASP A 349 9.91 -7.41 0.95
CA ASP A 349 9.21 -7.80 2.19
C ASP A 349 7.69 -7.87 1.95
N SER A 350 6.96 -8.46 2.89
CA SER A 350 5.50 -8.57 2.82
C SER A 350 4.82 -7.22 3.04
N GLY A 351 3.89 -6.86 2.15
CA GLY A 351 3.04 -5.69 2.31
C GLY A 351 1.99 -5.86 3.40
N THR A 352 1.50 -7.08 3.63
CA THR A 352 0.45 -7.37 4.63
C THR A 352 0.84 -6.89 6.02
N ARG A 353 2.04 -7.22 6.48
CA ARG A 353 2.51 -6.78 7.80
C ARG A 353 2.60 -5.25 7.92
N GLN A 354 3.06 -4.59 6.85
CA GLN A 354 3.13 -3.13 6.85
C GLN A 354 1.73 -2.52 6.91
N ALA A 355 0.81 -2.99 6.08
CA ALA A 355 -0.57 -2.53 6.06
C ALA A 355 -1.30 -2.76 7.39
N THR A 356 -1.02 -3.89 8.08
CA THR A 356 -1.51 -4.15 9.45
C THR A 356 -1.03 -3.06 10.41
N CYS A 357 0.26 -2.72 10.39
CA CYS A 357 0.81 -1.66 11.25
C CYS A 357 0.25 -0.28 10.91
N ASP A 358 0.12 0.02 9.62
CA ASP A 358 -0.40 1.31 9.15
C ASP A 358 -1.88 1.50 9.49
N LEU A 359 -2.68 0.41 9.49
CA LEU A 359 -4.06 0.45 9.98
C LEU A 359 -4.14 0.84 11.46
N CYS A 360 -3.37 0.18 12.32
CA CYS A 360 -3.34 0.51 13.75
C CYS A 360 -2.91 1.97 13.96
N LYS A 361 -1.85 2.40 13.29
CA LYS A 361 -1.37 3.79 13.32
C LYS A 361 -2.47 4.76 12.90
N TYR A 362 -3.14 4.50 11.77
CA TYR A 362 -4.21 5.34 11.24
C TYR A 362 -5.34 5.54 12.24
N LEU A 363 -5.80 4.46 12.90
CA LEU A 363 -6.87 4.50 13.89
C LEU A 363 -6.51 5.31 15.16
N HIS A 364 -5.24 5.40 15.50
CA HIS A 364 -4.77 6.24 16.61
C HIS A 364 -4.60 7.71 16.23
N GLU A 365 -4.21 7.99 14.98
CA GLU A 365 -3.95 9.36 14.49
C GLU A 365 -5.22 10.09 14.05
N HIS A 366 -6.26 9.35 13.63
CA HIS A 366 -7.51 9.92 13.09
C HIS A 366 -8.70 9.62 14.02
N LYS A 367 -9.51 10.64 14.31
CA LYS A 367 -10.59 10.53 15.30
C LYS A 367 -12.00 10.59 14.71
N GLU A 368 -12.15 11.17 13.53
CA GLU A 368 -13.45 11.44 12.92
C GLU A 368 -13.56 10.77 11.56
N PRO A 369 -14.38 9.70 11.44
CA PRO A 369 -14.65 9.07 10.17
C PRO A 369 -15.35 10.02 9.19
N ARG A 370 -14.88 10.05 7.93
CA ARG A 370 -15.55 10.73 6.82
C ARG A 370 -15.98 9.69 5.82
N ALA A 371 -17.27 9.74 5.43
CA ALA A 371 -17.79 8.79 4.46
C ALA A 371 -17.28 9.08 3.03
N TYR A 372 -17.11 8.02 2.25
CA TYR A 372 -16.93 8.09 0.81
C TYR A 372 -18.30 8.22 0.16
N SER A 373 -18.60 9.38 -0.41
CA SER A 373 -19.88 9.64 -1.09
C SER A 373 -20.12 8.72 -2.30
N SER A 374 -19.03 8.35 -3.00
CA SER A 374 -19.06 7.36 -4.08
C SER A 374 -17.79 6.52 -4.06
N LEU A 375 -17.82 5.43 -3.29
CA LEU A 375 -16.73 4.47 -3.26
C LEU A 375 -16.58 3.76 -4.61
N SER A 376 -17.68 3.46 -5.30
CA SER A 376 -17.68 2.82 -6.61
C SER A 376 -16.94 3.66 -7.66
N ASP A 377 -17.14 4.98 -7.67
CA ASP A 377 -16.41 5.89 -8.53
C ASP A 377 -14.92 5.93 -8.19
N TRP A 378 -14.59 6.07 -6.91
CA TRP A 378 -13.20 6.07 -6.47
C TRP A 378 -12.49 4.78 -6.85
N TYR A 379 -13.14 3.62 -6.68
CA TYR A 379 -12.53 2.31 -6.94
C TYR A 379 -12.46 1.96 -8.42
N SER A 380 -13.51 2.25 -9.21
CA SER A 380 -13.72 1.69 -10.54
C SER A 380 -13.52 2.67 -11.69
N ARG A 381 -13.87 3.96 -11.51
CA ARG A 381 -13.92 4.91 -12.63
C ARG A 381 -12.53 5.18 -13.20
N GLU A 382 -12.38 4.95 -14.53
CA GLU A 382 -11.19 5.30 -15.33
C GLU A 382 -9.85 4.73 -14.84
N ARG A 383 -9.89 3.71 -13.99
CA ARG A 383 -8.69 3.15 -13.36
C ARG A 383 -8.06 2.02 -14.13
N CYS A 384 -8.75 1.49 -15.11
CA CYS A 384 -8.32 0.34 -15.88
C CYS A 384 -8.63 0.58 -17.37
N PRO A 385 -7.70 1.09 -18.14
CA PRO A 385 -7.89 1.30 -19.56
C PRO A 385 -8.20 -0.03 -20.28
N SER A 386 -9.03 0.04 -21.34
CA SER A 386 -9.30 -1.12 -22.18
C SER A 386 -8.06 -1.52 -22.98
N GLN A 387 -7.95 -2.80 -23.35
CA GLN A 387 -6.88 -3.27 -24.23
C GLN A 387 -6.90 -2.55 -25.60
N GLU A 388 -8.06 -2.15 -26.07
CA GLU A 388 -8.22 -1.40 -27.31
C GLU A 388 -7.64 0.01 -27.19
N PHE A 389 -7.86 0.68 -26.05
CA PHE A 389 -7.23 1.95 -25.73
C PHE A 389 -5.70 1.86 -25.74
N LEU A 390 -5.14 0.77 -25.19
CA LEU A 390 -3.69 0.52 -25.17
C LEU A 390 -3.09 0.33 -26.57
N ARG A 391 -3.87 -0.18 -27.54
CA ARG A 391 -3.41 -0.38 -28.94
C ARG A 391 -3.42 0.90 -29.75
N HIS A 392 -4.26 1.87 -29.42
CA HIS A 392 -4.47 3.09 -30.20
C HIS A 392 -3.79 4.33 -29.62
N HIS A 393 -3.27 4.26 -28.40
CA HIS A 393 -2.54 5.36 -27.79
C HIS A 393 -1.09 4.94 -27.60
N ASP A 394 -0.18 5.86 -27.92
CA ASP A 394 1.27 5.69 -27.71
C ASP A 394 1.61 5.43 -26.23
N TYR A 395 1.27 4.26 -25.71
CA TYR A 395 1.68 3.77 -24.42
C TYR A 395 3.21 3.62 -24.33
N VAL A 396 3.84 3.60 -25.49
CA VAL A 396 5.27 3.37 -25.71
C VAL A 396 6.15 4.49 -25.15
N THR A 397 5.62 5.68 -24.87
CA THR A 397 6.47 6.84 -24.51
C THR A 397 6.35 7.29 -23.04
N GLY A 398 5.68 6.58 -22.17
CA GLY A 398 5.46 7.03 -20.78
C GLY A 398 4.59 8.30 -20.68
N SER A 399 3.99 8.77 -21.78
CA SER A 399 3.24 10.02 -21.88
C SER A 399 1.81 9.92 -21.35
N VAL A 400 1.24 8.73 -21.25
CA VAL A 400 -0.13 8.55 -20.73
C VAL A 400 -0.20 8.79 -19.22
N LEU A 401 0.89 8.51 -18.49
CA LEU A 401 0.99 8.81 -17.06
C LEU A 401 1.23 10.31 -16.76
N ARG A 402 1.44 11.16 -17.79
CA ARG A 402 1.62 12.63 -17.62
C ARG A 402 0.33 13.45 -17.77
N ARG A 403 -0.80 12.88 -18.16
CA ARG A 403 -2.07 13.62 -18.35
C ARG A 403 -2.94 13.74 -17.09
N GLY A 404 -2.43 13.40 -15.94
CA GLY A 404 -3.08 13.62 -14.64
C GLY A 404 -2.48 14.77 -13.84
N LYS A 405 -1.88 15.77 -14.51
CA LYS A 405 -1.45 17.03 -13.88
C LYS A 405 -1.90 18.17 -14.80
N ASP A 406 -3.13 18.57 -14.66
CA ASP A 406 -3.64 19.94 -14.83
C ASP A 406 -4.86 20.10 -13.90
#